data_929f7e1e367a795d013408b59931637c
#
_entry.id   929f7e1e367a795d013408b59931637c
#
_cell.length_a   1.000
_cell.length_b   1.000
_cell.length_c   1.000
_cell.angle_alpha   90.00
_cell.angle_beta   90.00
_cell.angle_gamma   90.00
#
_symmetry.space_group_name_H-M   'P 1'
#
loop_
_entity.id
_entity.type
_entity.pdbx_description
1 polymer ?
#
loop_
_entity_poly.entity_id
_entity_poly.type
_entity_poly.pdbx_seq_one_letter_code
_entity_poly.pdbx_strand_id
1 'polypeptide(L)'
;MRRFARLIEQLDSTNKTNHKVEALTNYFREAPKKNAIWAIALLSHRRPSRPVTTTLMRQWAAELAELPAWLFEESYHIVGDLAETIALLVQQEAEGDNPSLSQCIEEIIELKTKEEDEKKSYILNRWRRFNNFERFVFNKILTGGFRIGISQKLMTRALSKAVEIDENILAHRLMGQWSPKTTSFEELVLDPKPEDQISQPYPFFLAYALEEDFQEKEEISDWHIEHKWDGMRAQLIVREGKTFLWSRGEELITDKFPELHCLARYLPNGTVVDGELLPYKDGEIGNFNALQKRIGRKTVSQKLQNEVPIVIMLYDLLEWEGKDIRTHPLAQRQELLAALSKKIKGDGVPLLLSEVMEFSSWEKVAQERERAPELRSEGLMLKHKDSPYAVGRKKGAWWKWKSDPKTIDAVLTYAMRGHGRRTNLFTDYTFALWRDKELVTFAKAYSGLTDAEIKKVDQFVKKNTTNRFGPVRQVKPELVFEIAFEGIAPSQRHKSGVAVRFPRIFRWRHDKNISEANSLDDIKKFLQ
;
A
#
# COMPACT_ATOMS: atom_id res chain seq x y z
N MET A 1 -24.54 -7.08 -14.62
CA MET A 1 -23.30 -6.33 -14.88
C MET A 1 -23.49 -4.81 -14.75
N ARG A 2 -24.53 -4.25 -15.33
CA ARG A 2 -24.78 -2.79 -15.39
C ARG A 2 -24.71 -2.04 -14.05
N ARG A 3 -25.32 -2.60 -12.97
CA ARG A 3 -25.26 -1.98 -11.64
C ARG A 3 -23.84 -1.89 -11.09
N PHE A 4 -23.02 -2.93 -11.27
CA PHE A 4 -21.61 -2.90 -10.83
C PHE A 4 -20.77 -1.97 -11.70
N ALA A 5 -21.02 -1.91 -13.00
CA ALA A 5 -20.36 -0.94 -13.88
C ALA A 5 -20.64 0.50 -13.45
N ARG A 6 -21.90 0.84 -13.14
CA ARG A 6 -22.24 2.17 -12.58
C ARG A 6 -21.54 2.48 -11.27
N LEU A 7 -21.40 1.49 -10.38
CA LEU A 7 -20.62 1.67 -9.15
C LEU A 7 -19.17 2.03 -9.49
N ILE A 8 -18.52 1.28 -10.38
CA ILE A 8 -17.12 1.55 -10.78
C ILE A 8 -16.99 2.95 -11.38
N GLU A 9 -17.94 3.38 -12.22
CA GLU A 9 -18.00 4.73 -12.79
C GLU A 9 -18.07 5.82 -11.72
N GLN A 10 -18.97 5.66 -10.74
CA GLN A 10 -19.09 6.58 -9.61
C GLN A 10 -17.81 6.65 -8.77
N LEU A 11 -17.15 5.51 -8.54
CA LEU A 11 -15.92 5.43 -7.77
C LEU A 11 -14.72 6.07 -8.50
N ASP A 12 -14.69 5.96 -9.81
CA ASP A 12 -13.62 6.52 -10.67
C ASP A 12 -13.80 8.03 -10.90
N SER A 13 -15.04 8.51 -10.96
CA SER A 13 -15.37 9.92 -11.20
C SER A 13 -15.03 10.88 -10.05
N THR A 14 -14.72 10.38 -8.86
CA THR A 14 -14.47 11.21 -7.66
C THR A 14 -13.24 10.78 -6.88
N ASN A 15 -12.52 11.75 -6.30
CA ASN A 15 -11.45 11.51 -5.32
C ASN A 15 -11.92 11.74 -3.87
N LYS A 16 -13.18 12.17 -3.65
CA LYS A 16 -13.72 12.44 -2.32
C LYS A 16 -14.10 11.15 -1.62
N THR A 17 -13.44 10.84 -0.51
CA THR A 17 -13.65 9.61 0.28
C THR A 17 -15.13 9.40 0.66
N ASN A 18 -15.81 10.45 1.12
CA ASN A 18 -17.21 10.33 1.54
C ASN A 18 -18.14 9.95 0.39
N HIS A 19 -17.94 10.50 -0.82
CA HIS A 19 -18.74 10.13 -1.99
C HIS A 19 -18.51 8.65 -2.38
N LYS A 20 -17.25 8.18 -2.28
CA LYS A 20 -16.94 6.77 -2.54
C LYS A 20 -17.60 5.85 -1.52
N VAL A 21 -17.57 6.21 -0.22
CA VAL A 21 -18.25 5.44 0.84
C VAL A 21 -19.75 5.39 0.57
N GLU A 22 -20.36 6.50 0.21
CA GLU A 22 -21.80 6.57 -0.08
C GLU A 22 -22.19 5.69 -1.28
N ALA A 23 -21.46 5.79 -2.38
CA ALA A 23 -21.70 4.95 -3.57
C ALA A 23 -21.61 3.45 -3.26
N LEU A 24 -20.58 3.04 -2.51
CA LEU A 24 -20.42 1.65 -2.06
C LEU A 24 -21.54 1.22 -1.10
N THR A 25 -21.92 2.08 -0.14
CA THR A 25 -22.99 1.79 0.82
C THR A 25 -24.31 1.54 0.10
N ASN A 26 -24.68 2.41 -0.84
CA ASN A 26 -25.90 2.27 -1.62
C ASN A 26 -25.86 0.98 -2.47
N TYR A 27 -24.73 0.68 -3.09
CA TYR A 27 -24.56 -0.56 -3.84
C TYR A 27 -24.78 -1.80 -2.97
N PHE A 28 -24.17 -1.88 -1.77
CA PHE A 28 -24.29 -3.04 -0.89
C PHE A 28 -25.69 -3.20 -0.28
N ARG A 29 -26.43 -2.11 -0.10
CA ARG A 29 -27.83 -2.16 0.33
C ARG A 29 -28.75 -2.74 -0.73
N GLU A 30 -28.52 -2.39 -1.98
CA GLU A 30 -29.45 -2.69 -3.08
C GLU A 30 -29.05 -3.92 -3.92
N ALA A 31 -27.77 -4.31 -3.93
CA ALA A 31 -27.29 -5.39 -4.78
C ALA A 31 -27.80 -6.76 -4.27
N PRO A 32 -28.20 -7.67 -5.18
CA PRO A 32 -28.41 -9.06 -4.82
C PRO A 32 -27.19 -9.64 -4.10
N LYS A 33 -27.40 -10.46 -3.08
CA LYS A 33 -26.33 -10.99 -2.20
C LYS A 33 -25.21 -11.70 -2.98
N LYS A 34 -25.57 -12.48 -4.00
CA LYS A 34 -24.58 -13.10 -4.92
C LYS A 34 -23.71 -12.08 -5.66
N ASN A 35 -24.27 -10.93 -6.03
CA ASN A 35 -23.49 -9.86 -6.67
C ASN A 35 -22.66 -9.08 -5.64
N ALA A 36 -23.18 -8.88 -4.44
CA ALA A 36 -22.48 -8.17 -3.37
C ALA A 36 -21.20 -8.90 -2.94
N ILE A 37 -21.25 -10.22 -2.75
CA ILE A 37 -20.03 -10.99 -2.38
C ILE A 37 -18.98 -10.97 -3.48
N TRP A 38 -19.37 -11.05 -4.77
CA TRP A 38 -18.43 -10.91 -5.87
C TRP A 38 -17.85 -9.49 -5.97
N ALA A 39 -18.65 -8.47 -5.70
CA ALA A 39 -18.15 -7.09 -5.64
C ALA A 39 -17.11 -6.91 -4.53
N ILE A 40 -17.39 -7.45 -3.32
CA ILE A 40 -16.41 -7.47 -2.21
C ILE A 40 -15.12 -8.17 -2.66
N ALA A 41 -15.22 -9.34 -3.29
CA ALA A 41 -14.06 -10.10 -3.74
C ALA A 41 -13.21 -9.31 -4.76
N LEU A 42 -13.84 -8.72 -5.77
CA LEU A 42 -13.16 -7.95 -6.81
C LEU A 42 -12.48 -6.70 -6.24
N LEU A 43 -13.16 -5.97 -5.34
CA LEU A 43 -12.63 -4.77 -4.68
C LEU A 43 -11.55 -5.10 -3.65
N SER A 44 -11.55 -6.33 -3.11
CA SER A 44 -10.48 -6.89 -2.25
C SER A 44 -9.39 -7.61 -3.04
N HIS A 45 -9.27 -7.37 -4.35
CA HIS A 45 -8.30 -7.99 -5.25
C HIS A 45 -8.37 -9.53 -5.35
N ARG A 46 -9.50 -10.14 -4.95
CA ARG A 46 -9.79 -11.58 -5.08
C ARG A 46 -10.57 -11.81 -6.36
N ARG A 47 -9.88 -11.96 -7.45
CA ARG A 47 -10.47 -12.14 -8.78
C ARG A 47 -10.38 -13.58 -9.27
N PRO A 48 -11.25 -13.99 -10.22
CA PRO A 48 -11.10 -15.27 -10.88
C PRO A 48 -9.77 -15.36 -11.66
N SER A 49 -9.29 -16.57 -11.86
CA SER A 49 -8.11 -16.80 -12.69
C SER A 49 -8.43 -16.38 -14.14
N ARG A 50 -7.46 -15.78 -14.80
CA ARG A 50 -7.59 -15.30 -16.18
C ARG A 50 -7.78 -16.47 -17.15
N PRO A 51 -8.88 -16.51 -17.95
CA PRO A 51 -9.14 -17.60 -18.90
C PRO A 51 -8.41 -17.41 -20.24
N VAL A 52 -8.02 -16.17 -20.58
CA VAL A 52 -7.37 -15.80 -21.85
C VAL A 52 -6.17 -14.90 -21.63
N THR A 53 -5.21 -14.94 -22.54
CA THR A 53 -4.04 -14.06 -22.51
C THR A 53 -4.39 -12.64 -23.00
N THR A 54 -3.63 -11.64 -22.58
CA THR A 54 -3.81 -10.29 -23.11
C THR A 54 -3.43 -10.18 -24.59
N THR A 55 -2.59 -11.07 -25.09
CA THR A 55 -2.23 -11.14 -26.50
C THR A 55 -3.43 -11.54 -27.36
N LEU A 56 -4.15 -12.59 -26.98
CA LEU A 56 -5.38 -13.00 -27.65
C LEU A 56 -6.45 -11.90 -27.58
N MET A 57 -6.62 -11.26 -26.43
CA MET A 57 -7.59 -10.16 -26.32
C MET A 57 -7.27 -9.01 -27.26
N ARG A 58 -5.99 -8.64 -27.44
CA ARG A 58 -5.59 -7.59 -28.39
C ARG A 58 -5.87 -7.99 -29.83
N GLN A 59 -5.51 -9.21 -30.19
CA GLN A 59 -5.78 -9.75 -31.52
C GLN A 59 -7.29 -9.75 -31.84
N TRP A 60 -8.10 -10.32 -30.96
CA TRP A 60 -9.56 -10.39 -31.17
C TRP A 60 -10.23 -9.03 -31.17
N ALA A 61 -9.72 -8.08 -30.38
CA ALA A 61 -10.25 -6.71 -30.38
C ALA A 61 -9.89 -5.95 -31.65
N ALA A 62 -8.68 -6.13 -32.17
CA ALA A 62 -8.28 -5.55 -33.47
C ALA A 62 -9.11 -6.10 -34.60
N GLU A 63 -9.32 -7.44 -34.66
CA GLU A 63 -10.18 -8.10 -35.63
C GLU A 63 -11.63 -7.60 -35.57
N LEU A 64 -12.20 -7.51 -34.36
CA LEU A 64 -13.59 -7.06 -34.16
C LEU A 64 -13.79 -5.58 -34.50
N ALA A 65 -12.78 -4.75 -34.23
CA ALA A 65 -12.81 -3.32 -34.56
C ALA A 65 -12.40 -3.03 -36.02
N GLU A 66 -12.10 -4.08 -36.82
CA GLU A 66 -11.63 -3.97 -38.21
C GLU A 66 -10.38 -3.08 -38.35
N LEU A 67 -9.49 -3.10 -37.34
CA LEU A 67 -8.27 -2.32 -37.31
C LEU A 67 -7.04 -3.17 -37.61
N PRO A 68 -6.07 -2.66 -38.38
CA PRO A 68 -4.75 -3.29 -38.47
C PRO A 68 -4.10 -3.42 -37.08
N ALA A 69 -3.40 -4.53 -36.84
CA ALA A 69 -2.79 -4.81 -35.54
C ALA A 69 -1.89 -3.68 -35.05
N TRP A 70 -1.10 -3.06 -35.94
CA TRP A 70 -0.23 -1.93 -35.57
C TRP A 70 -1.01 -0.71 -35.07
N LEU A 71 -2.18 -0.41 -35.64
CA LEU A 71 -3.00 0.73 -35.23
C LEU A 71 -3.68 0.48 -33.89
N PHE A 72 -4.07 -0.77 -33.62
CA PHE A 72 -4.55 -1.16 -32.31
C PHE A 72 -3.45 -1.00 -31.23
N GLU A 73 -2.22 -1.45 -31.51
CA GLU A 73 -1.09 -1.30 -30.59
C GLU A 73 -0.74 0.17 -30.33
N GLU A 74 -0.74 1.02 -31.34
CA GLU A 74 -0.55 2.47 -31.17
C GLU A 74 -1.65 3.08 -30.30
N SER A 75 -2.91 2.71 -30.53
CA SER A 75 -4.04 3.14 -29.71
C SER A 75 -3.88 2.70 -28.25
N TYR A 76 -3.45 1.46 -28.04
CA TYR A 76 -3.16 0.94 -26.70
C TYR A 76 -2.00 1.68 -26.02
N HIS A 77 -0.95 2.02 -26.76
CA HIS A 77 0.15 2.83 -26.21
C HIS A 77 -0.28 4.25 -25.81
N ILE A 78 -1.19 4.84 -26.55
CA ILE A 78 -1.75 6.17 -26.25
C ILE A 78 -2.66 6.13 -25.02
N VAL A 79 -3.60 5.20 -24.97
CA VAL A 79 -4.57 5.04 -23.86
C VAL A 79 -3.88 4.53 -22.59
N GLY A 80 -2.91 3.60 -22.73
CA GLY A 80 -2.13 3.05 -21.62
C GLY A 80 -2.84 1.98 -20.79
N ASP A 81 -4.08 1.64 -21.14
CA ASP A 81 -4.89 0.62 -20.46
C ASP A 81 -5.64 -0.24 -21.48
N LEU A 82 -5.35 -1.55 -21.50
CA LEU A 82 -5.94 -2.46 -22.46
C LEU A 82 -7.46 -2.56 -22.36
N ALA A 83 -8.00 -2.59 -21.14
CA ALA A 83 -9.44 -2.70 -20.94
C ALA A 83 -10.19 -1.48 -21.47
N GLU A 84 -9.62 -0.31 -21.26
CA GLU A 84 -10.15 0.97 -21.77
C GLU A 84 -9.99 1.06 -23.29
N THR A 85 -8.83 0.68 -23.84
CA THR A 85 -8.59 0.66 -25.28
C THR A 85 -9.62 -0.19 -26.02
N ILE A 86 -9.86 -1.41 -25.55
CA ILE A 86 -10.88 -2.30 -26.14
C ILE A 86 -12.27 -1.67 -26.00
N ALA A 87 -12.59 -1.09 -24.84
CA ALA A 87 -13.89 -0.47 -24.62
C ALA A 87 -14.16 0.70 -25.57
N LEU A 88 -13.14 1.48 -25.91
CA LEU A 88 -13.25 2.64 -26.80
C LEU A 88 -13.29 2.27 -28.28
N LEU A 89 -12.55 1.24 -28.69
CA LEU A 89 -12.41 0.89 -30.11
C LEU A 89 -13.52 -0.04 -30.63
N VAL A 90 -14.07 -0.90 -29.77
CA VAL A 90 -15.14 -1.83 -30.16
C VAL A 90 -16.49 -1.11 -30.07
N GLN A 91 -17.29 -1.20 -31.13
CA GLN A 91 -18.64 -0.63 -31.15
C GLN A 91 -19.67 -1.59 -30.58
N GLN A 92 -20.73 -1.03 -29.97
CA GLN A 92 -21.88 -1.80 -29.53
C GLN A 92 -22.81 -2.04 -30.72
N GLU A 93 -23.09 -3.30 -31.04
CA GLU A 93 -23.94 -3.67 -32.19
C GLU A 93 -25.42 -3.84 -31.83
N ALA A 94 -25.71 -4.20 -30.57
CA ALA A 94 -27.09 -4.39 -30.13
C ALA A 94 -27.19 -4.21 -28.61
N GLU A 95 -28.32 -3.74 -28.07
CA GLU A 95 -28.65 -3.91 -26.67
C GLU A 95 -28.85 -5.39 -26.37
N GLY A 96 -27.98 -5.92 -25.55
CA GLY A 96 -28.00 -7.32 -25.19
C GLY A 96 -28.64 -7.58 -23.84
N ASP A 97 -28.74 -8.86 -23.49
CA ASP A 97 -29.05 -9.30 -22.13
C ASP A 97 -28.18 -8.57 -21.12
N ASN A 98 -28.76 -8.19 -19.99
CA ASN A 98 -28.04 -7.58 -18.89
C ASN A 98 -27.75 -8.66 -17.81
N PRO A 99 -26.73 -9.50 -18.00
CA PRO A 99 -26.43 -10.55 -17.04
C PRO A 99 -26.04 -9.94 -15.69
N SER A 100 -26.28 -10.68 -14.64
CA SER A 100 -25.82 -10.27 -13.31
C SER A 100 -24.28 -10.29 -13.24
N LEU A 101 -23.70 -9.60 -12.24
CA LEU A 101 -22.26 -9.65 -12.00
C LEU A 101 -21.79 -11.09 -11.71
N SER A 102 -22.53 -11.78 -10.83
CA SER A 102 -22.23 -13.17 -10.47
C SER A 102 -22.27 -14.10 -11.68
N GLN A 103 -23.29 -13.99 -12.53
CA GLN A 103 -23.40 -14.78 -13.74
C GLN A 103 -22.22 -14.55 -14.70
N CYS A 104 -21.84 -13.29 -14.96
CA CYS A 104 -20.68 -13.00 -15.80
C CYS A 104 -19.39 -13.60 -15.25
N ILE A 105 -19.21 -13.59 -13.93
CA ILE A 105 -17.99 -14.13 -13.32
C ILE A 105 -18.00 -15.67 -13.35
N GLU A 106 -19.14 -16.29 -13.12
CA GLU A 106 -19.31 -17.75 -13.22
C GLU A 106 -18.98 -18.23 -14.64
N GLU A 107 -19.53 -17.57 -15.66
CA GLU A 107 -19.23 -17.83 -17.06
C GLU A 107 -17.73 -17.65 -17.38
N ILE A 108 -17.09 -16.57 -16.88
CA ILE A 108 -15.63 -16.35 -17.03
C ILE A 108 -14.82 -17.49 -16.39
N ILE A 109 -15.28 -18.01 -15.27
CA ILE A 109 -14.61 -19.12 -14.58
C ILE A 109 -14.69 -20.41 -15.40
N GLU A 110 -15.85 -20.69 -15.99
CA GLU A 110 -16.08 -21.84 -16.84
C GLU A 110 -15.25 -21.79 -18.11
N LEU A 111 -15.00 -20.62 -18.69
CA LEU A 111 -14.16 -20.44 -19.85
C LEU A 111 -12.75 -21.02 -19.69
N LYS A 112 -12.25 -21.21 -18.47
CA LYS A 112 -10.91 -21.73 -18.26
C LYS A 112 -10.69 -23.11 -18.88
N THR A 113 -11.73 -23.94 -18.90
CA THR A 113 -11.70 -25.32 -19.41
C THR A 113 -12.16 -25.45 -20.87
N LYS A 114 -12.56 -24.33 -21.48
CA LYS A 114 -13.07 -24.32 -22.87
C LYS A 114 -11.94 -24.18 -23.88
N GLU A 115 -12.22 -24.59 -25.13
CA GLU A 115 -11.33 -24.39 -26.25
C GLU A 115 -11.26 -22.91 -26.66
N GLU A 116 -10.23 -22.53 -27.43
CA GLU A 116 -9.95 -21.13 -27.78
C GLU A 116 -11.09 -20.49 -28.57
N ASP A 117 -11.71 -21.21 -29.51
CA ASP A 117 -12.83 -20.73 -30.33
C ASP A 117 -14.07 -20.43 -29.46
N GLU A 118 -14.36 -21.27 -28.47
CA GLU A 118 -15.47 -21.04 -27.54
C GLU A 118 -15.20 -19.80 -26.68
N LYS A 119 -13.95 -19.64 -26.18
CA LYS A 119 -13.51 -18.44 -25.43
C LYS A 119 -13.65 -17.18 -26.28
N LYS A 120 -13.19 -17.24 -27.54
CA LYS A 120 -13.30 -16.16 -28.52
C LYS A 120 -14.75 -15.77 -28.73
N SER A 121 -15.58 -16.73 -29.09
CA SER A 121 -17.00 -16.51 -29.36
C SER A 121 -17.73 -15.87 -28.18
N TYR A 122 -17.50 -16.35 -26.96
CA TYR A 122 -18.09 -15.78 -25.75
C TYR A 122 -17.65 -14.33 -25.54
N ILE A 123 -16.34 -14.04 -25.59
CA ILE A 123 -15.80 -12.71 -25.34
C ILE A 123 -16.27 -11.71 -26.38
N LEU A 124 -16.22 -12.06 -27.66
CA LEU A 124 -16.70 -11.20 -28.74
C LEU A 124 -18.19 -10.89 -28.60
N ASN A 125 -19.01 -11.91 -28.25
CA ASN A 125 -20.43 -11.71 -27.99
C ASN A 125 -20.67 -10.70 -26.85
N ARG A 126 -19.94 -10.83 -25.74
CA ARG A 126 -20.04 -9.86 -24.62
C ARG A 126 -19.59 -8.46 -25.04
N TRP A 127 -18.51 -8.34 -25.82
CA TRP A 127 -18.04 -7.05 -26.31
C TRP A 127 -19.04 -6.34 -27.23
N ARG A 128 -19.73 -7.07 -28.08
CA ARG A 128 -20.76 -6.51 -28.97
C ARG A 128 -22.01 -6.05 -28.24
N ARG A 129 -22.36 -6.68 -27.12
CA ARG A 129 -23.61 -6.43 -26.38
C ARG A 129 -23.46 -5.44 -25.25
N PHE A 130 -22.28 -5.32 -24.66
CA PHE A 130 -22.02 -4.39 -23.57
C PHE A 130 -21.79 -2.97 -24.09
N ASN A 131 -22.33 -1.96 -23.37
CA ASN A 131 -21.93 -0.58 -23.59
C ASN A 131 -20.46 -0.34 -23.23
N ASN A 132 -19.90 0.81 -23.55
CA ASN A 132 -18.48 1.12 -23.34
C ASN A 132 -18.04 0.87 -21.90
N PHE A 133 -18.84 1.28 -20.93
CA PHE A 133 -18.47 1.18 -19.53
C PHE A 133 -18.61 -0.26 -18.99
N GLU A 134 -19.66 -0.97 -19.37
CA GLU A 134 -19.84 -2.39 -19.06
C GLU A 134 -18.70 -3.23 -19.65
N ARG A 135 -18.30 -2.91 -20.88
CA ARG A 135 -17.17 -3.55 -21.59
C ARG A 135 -15.85 -3.26 -20.90
N PHE A 136 -15.62 -2.02 -20.49
CA PHE A 136 -14.45 -1.66 -19.69
C PHE A 136 -14.38 -2.48 -18.40
N VAL A 137 -15.45 -2.54 -17.61
CA VAL A 137 -15.50 -3.31 -16.36
C VAL A 137 -15.31 -4.80 -16.61
N PHE A 138 -15.95 -5.36 -17.62
CA PHE A 138 -15.77 -6.76 -18.03
C PHE A 138 -14.30 -7.07 -18.36
N ASN A 139 -13.67 -6.21 -19.15
CA ASN A 139 -12.26 -6.35 -19.50
C ASN A 139 -11.35 -6.21 -18.27
N LYS A 140 -11.69 -5.35 -17.30
CA LYS A 140 -10.96 -5.25 -16.03
C LYS A 140 -11.04 -6.52 -15.19
N ILE A 141 -12.16 -7.22 -15.20
CA ILE A 141 -12.28 -8.53 -14.54
C ILE A 141 -11.35 -9.55 -15.21
N LEU A 142 -11.24 -9.52 -16.54
CA LEU A 142 -10.38 -10.41 -17.31
C LEU A 142 -8.88 -10.08 -17.18
N THR A 143 -8.50 -8.80 -17.24
CA THR A 143 -7.10 -8.39 -17.40
C THR A 143 -6.41 -8.01 -16.10
N GLY A 144 -7.11 -7.42 -15.15
CA GLY A 144 -6.47 -6.93 -13.94
C GLY A 144 -7.42 -6.20 -13.00
N GLY A 145 -6.90 -5.80 -11.84
CA GLY A 145 -7.68 -5.11 -10.81
C GLY A 145 -8.08 -3.69 -11.21
N PHE A 146 -9.10 -3.20 -10.54
CA PHE A 146 -9.55 -1.82 -10.63
C PHE A 146 -8.60 -0.89 -9.88
N ARG A 147 -8.12 0.17 -10.53
CA ARG A 147 -7.25 1.21 -9.92
C ARG A 147 -8.07 2.45 -9.55
N ILE A 148 -9.17 2.25 -8.85
CA ILE A 148 -10.16 3.28 -8.49
C ILE A 148 -9.93 3.90 -7.10
N GLY A 149 -8.77 3.63 -6.48
CA GLY A 149 -8.41 4.20 -5.17
C GLY A 149 -9.34 3.77 -4.04
N ILE A 150 -9.78 2.51 -4.04
CA ILE A 150 -10.54 1.89 -2.96
C ILE A 150 -9.59 1.03 -2.13
N SER A 151 -9.40 1.41 -0.87
CA SER A 151 -8.74 0.55 0.12
C SER A 151 -9.74 -0.42 0.72
N GLN A 152 -9.25 -1.53 1.26
CA GLN A 152 -10.08 -2.48 1.99
C GLN A 152 -10.83 -1.78 3.14
N LYS A 153 -10.15 -0.91 3.88
CA LYS A 153 -10.76 -0.11 4.95
C LYS A 153 -11.95 0.73 4.46
N LEU A 154 -11.82 1.41 3.31
CA LEU A 154 -12.90 2.21 2.75
C LEU A 154 -14.10 1.35 2.36
N MET A 155 -13.85 0.18 1.76
CA MET A 155 -14.89 -0.79 1.42
C MET A 155 -15.57 -1.35 2.68
N THR A 156 -14.79 -1.74 3.70
CA THR A 156 -15.31 -2.26 4.98
C THR A 156 -16.18 -1.23 5.68
N ARG A 157 -15.74 0.04 5.71
CA ARG A 157 -16.54 1.15 6.26
C ARG A 157 -17.88 1.34 5.54
N ALA A 158 -17.89 1.22 4.22
CA ALA A 158 -19.11 1.32 3.44
C ALA A 158 -20.04 0.12 3.68
N LEU A 159 -19.47 -1.08 3.77
CA LEU A 159 -20.21 -2.30 4.08
C LEU A 159 -20.81 -2.24 5.49
N SER A 160 -20.04 -1.79 6.49
CA SER A 160 -20.51 -1.56 7.87
C SER A 160 -21.75 -0.67 7.90
N LYS A 161 -21.73 0.45 7.18
CA LYS A 161 -22.89 1.34 7.04
C LYS A 161 -24.06 0.72 6.30
N ALA A 162 -23.82 -0.22 5.40
CA ALA A 162 -24.87 -0.87 4.62
C ALA A 162 -25.61 -1.95 5.42
N VAL A 163 -24.90 -2.70 6.27
CA VAL A 163 -25.42 -3.86 7.01
C VAL A 163 -25.54 -3.62 8.52
N GLU A 164 -25.14 -2.44 9.01
CA GLU A 164 -25.21 -2.01 10.42
C GLU A 164 -24.43 -2.93 11.39
N ILE A 165 -23.30 -3.48 10.92
CA ILE A 165 -22.37 -4.30 11.70
C ILE A 165 -21.08 -3.50 11.92
N ASP A 166 -20.46 -3.63 13.09
CA ASP A 166 -19.21 -2.93 13.43
C ASP A 166 -18.12 -3.14 12.39
N GLU A 167 -17.39 -2.06 12.06
CA GLU A 167 -16.36 -2.03 11.02
C GLU A 167 -15.23 -3.02 11.31
N ASN A 168 -14.84 -3.19 12.59
CA ASN A 168 -13.74 -4.10 12.96
C ASN A 168 -14.18 -5.56 12.85
N ILE A 169 -15.42 -5.88 13.18
CA ILE A 169 -15.99 -7.22 12.99
C ILE A 169 -15.96 -7.58 11.51
N LEU A 170 -16.43 -6.68 10.65
CA LEU A 170 -16.41 -6.91 9.20
C LEU A 170 -14.99 -6.98 8.64
N ALA A 171 -14.10 -6.13 9.10
CA ALA A 171 -12.68 -6.20 8.72
C ALA A 171 -12.13 -7.60 9.01
N HIS A 172 -12.39 -8.14 10.19
CA HIS A 172 -12.01 -9.49 10.57
C HIS A 172 -12.60 -10.57 9.64
N ARG A 173 -13.95 -10.56 9.45
CA ARG A 173 -14.64 -11.55 8.61
C ARG A 173 -14.15 -11.57 7.16
N LEU A 174 -13.79 -10.41 6.62
CA LEU A 174 -13.34 -10.26 5.23
C LEU A 174 -11.88 -10.70 5.02
N MET A 175 -11.14 -10.97 6.09
CA MET A 175 -9.72 -11.31 5.99
C MET A 175 -9.48 -12.75 5.64
N GLY A 176 -9.78 -13.69 6.38
CA GLY A 176 -9.45 -15.11 6.21
C GLY A 176 -9.46 -15.63 4.76
N GLN A 177 -9.23 -16.89 4.58
CA GLN A 177 -9.35 -17.56 3.28
C GLN A 177 -10.82 -17.89 2.99
N TRP A 178 -11.48 -17.02 2.27
CA TRP A 178 -12.83 -17.25 1.77
C TRP A 178 -12.89 -17.07 0.25
N SER A 179 -13.88 -17.69 -0.36
CA SER A 179 -14.12 -17.59 -1.81
C SER A 179 -15.61 -17.43 -2.08
N PRO A 180 -16.02 -16.49 -2.97
CA PRO A 180 -17.42 -16.36 -3.36
C PRO A 180 -18.03 -17.62 -4.00
N LYS A 181 -17.22 -18.63 -4.33
CA LYS A 181 -17.68 -19.93 -4.83
C LYS A 181 -18.17 -20.84 -3.72
N THR A 182 -17.62 -20.73 -2.53
CA THR A 182 -17.87 -21.64 -1.40
C THR A 182 -18.46 -20.96 -0.17
N THR A 183 -18.46 -19.63 -0.14
CA THR A 183 -18.93 -18.82 0.98
C THR A 183 -20.03 -17.88 0.48
N SER A 184 -21.17 -17.85 1.13
CA SER A 184 -22.26 -16.91 0.82
C SER A 184 -22.01 -15.53 1.43
N PHE A 185 -22.78 -14.53 1.01
CA PHE A 185 -22.75 -13.19 1.62
C PHE A 185 -23.21 -13.23 3.07
N GLU A 186 -24.22 -14.03 3.35
CA GLU A 186 -24.77 -14.25 4.67
C GLU A 186 -23.71 -14.81 5.61
N GLU A 187 -23.07 -15.92 5.24
CA GLU A 187 -22.00 -16.57 6.03
C GLU A 187 -20.78 -15.66 6.23
N LEU A 188 -20.43 -14.84 5.23
CA LEU A 188 -19.24 -13.99 5.31
C LEU A 188 -19.50 -12.71 6.11
N VAL A 189 -20.67 -12.09 5.91
CA VAL A 189 -20.94 -10.72 6.35
C VAL A 189 -21.92 -10.67 7.51
N LEU A 190 -22.99 -11.46 7.46
CA LEU A 190 -24.12 -11.31 8.38
C LEU A 190 -24.04 -12.24 9.58
N ASP A 191 -23.63 -13.49 9.37
CA ASP A 191 -23.66 -14.51 10.42
C ASP A 191 -22.58 -14.27 11.47
N PRO A 192 -22.92 -14.20 12.77
CA PRO A 192 -21.96 -14.07 13.85
C PRO A 192 -21.03 -15.29 13.89
N LYS A 193 -19.71 -15.07 14.05
CA LYS A 193 -18.75 -16.14 14.25
C LYS A 193 -18.15 -16.05 15.66
N PRO A 194 -18.00 -17.19 16.38
CA PRO A 194 -17.34 -17.19 17.68
C PRO A 194 -15.93 -16.60 17.62
N GLU A 195 -15.23 -16.80 16.52
CA GLU A 195 -13.86 -16.33 16.29
C GLU A 195 -13.75 -14.82 16.07
N ASP A 196 -14.85 -14.12 15.80
CA ASP A 196 -14.87 -12.67 15.57
C ASP A 196 -14.34 -11.87 16.77
N GLN A 197 -14.51 -12.38 17.98
CA GLN A 197 -14.08 -11.73 19.22
C GLN A 197 -12.63 -12.08 19.59
N ILE A 198 -12.19 -13.31 19.30
CA ILE A 198 -10.90 -13.84 19.76
C ILE A 198 -9.71 -13.16 19.03
N SER A 199 -9.84 -12.93 17.75
CA SER A 199 -8.76 -12.38 16.93
C SER A 199 -8.86 -10.88 16.70
N GLN A 200 -9.85 -10.19 17.24
CA GLN A 200 -10.14 -8.78 16.97
C GLN A 200 -9.02 -7.87 17.48
N PRO A 201 -8.34 -7.08 16.58
CA PRO A 201 -7.34 -6.11 16.98
C PRO A 201 -7.99 -4.86 17.54
N TYR A 202 -7.20 -4.09 18.26
CA TYR A 202 -7.54 -2.71 18.62
C TYR A 202 -7.20 -1.75 17.48
N PRO A 203 -7.99 -0.68 17.25
CA PRO A 203 -7.64 0.35 16.29
C PRO A 203 -6.28 0.97 16.61
N PHE A 204 -5.43 1.13 15.60
CA PHE A 204 -4.07 1.65 15.81
C PHE A 204 -4.04 3.13 16.16
N PHE A 205 -3.22 3.48 17.16
CA PHE A 205 -2.88 4.86 17.45
C PHE A 205 -1.74 5.34 16.56
N LEU A 206 -1.86 6.56 15.98
CA LEU A 206 -0.94 7.09 14.97
C LEU A 206 -0.30 8.39 15.43
N ALA A 207 1.03 8.47 15.28
CA ALA A 207 1.81 9.66 15.62
C ALA A 207 1.73 10.76 14.54
N TYR A 208 1.78 12.03 14.97
CA TYR A 208 2.07 13.19 14.13
C TYR A 208 3.57 13.33 13.84
N ALA A 209 3.93 14.09 12.82
CA ALA A 209 5.31 14.56 12.67
C ALA A 209 5.61 15.59 13.76
N LEU A 210 6.84 15.57 14.28
CA LEU A 210 7.27 16.55 15.28
C LEU A 210 7.16 17.97 14.71
N GLU A 211 6.69 18.92 15.51
CA GLU A 211 6.60 20.34 15.16
C GLU A 211 7.93 21.04 15.42
N GLU A 212 8.23 22.10 14.66
CA GLU A 212 9.53 22.81 14.76
C GLU A 212 9.76 23.41 16.14
N ASP A 213 8.72 23.91 16.81
CA ASP A 213 8.77 24.55 18.12
C ASP A 213 8.52 23.60 19.31
N PHE A 214 8.48 22.29 19.06
CA PHE A 214 8.18 21.28 20.08
C PHE A 214 9.17 21.32 21.26
N GLN A 215 10.45 21.40 20.96
CA GLN A 215 11.53 21.36 21.98
C GLN A 215 11.53 22.59 22.90
N GLU A 216 10.97 23.71 22.47
CA GLU A 216 10.86 24.94 23.24
C GLU A 216 9.67 24.92 24.23
N LYS A 217 8.70 24.03 23.98
CA LYS A 217 7.42 23.98 24.70
C LYS A 217 7.30 22.82 25.66
N GLU A 218 8.09 21.78 25.47
CA GLU A 218 7.90 20.50 26.13
C GLU A 218 9.09 20.12 27.00
N GLU A 219 8.82 19.67 28.22
CA GLU A 219 9.83 19.15 29.14
C GLU A 219 10.20 17.71 28.75
N ILE A 220 11.48 17.43 28.63
CA ILE A 220 11.97 16.11 28.19
C ILE A 220 11.56 14.99 29.15
N SER A 221 11.42 15.28 30.44
CA SER A 221 11.02 14.33 31.47
C SER A 221 9.64 13.71 31.26
N ASP A 222 8.77 14.40 30.50
CA ASP A 222 7.38 13.95 30.28
C ASP A 222 7.26 12.97 29.11
N TRP A 223 8.36 12.77 28.40
CA TRP A 223 8.37 12.00 27.17
C TRP A 223 9.11 10.68 27.33
N HIS A 224 8.50 9.64 26.77
CA HIS A 224 9.06 8.34 26.53
C HIS A 224 9.67 8.36 25.13
N ILE A 225 10.98 8.19 25.02
CA ILE A 225 11.73 8.31 23.78
C ILE A 225 12.29 6.94 23.41
N GLU A 226 12.00 6.48 22.19
CA GLU A 226 12.46 5.21 21.67
C GLU A 226 12.77 5.31 20.17
N HIS A 227 13.48 4.32 19.63
CA HIS A 227 13.73 4.28 18.20
C HIS A 227 12.46 4.04 17.39
N LYS A 228 12.34 4.72 16.27
CA LYS A 228 11.33 4.46 15.27
C LYS A 228 11.84 3.41 14.29
N TRP A 229 11.57 2.16 14.60
CA TRP A 229 12.02 1.02 13.81
C TRP A 229 11.50 1.03 12.36
N ASP A 230 12.34 0.62 11.38
CA ASP A 230 11.95 0.49 9.96
C ASP A 230 11.54 -0.96 9.65
N GLY A 231 10.31 -1.29 9.99
CA GLY A 231 9.73 -2.61 9.82
C GLY A 231 8.28 -2.58 9.34
N MET A 232 7.51 -3.55 9.80
CA MET A 232 6.06 -3.59 9.59
C MET A 232 5.34 -3.62 10.93
N ARG A 233 4.68 -2.52 11.27
CA ARG A 233 3.90 -2.43 12.50
C ARG A 233 2.78 -3.46 12.52
N ALA A 234 2.67 -4.17 13.65
CA ALA A 234 1.65 -5.18 13.85
C ALA A 234 1.21 -5.24 15.31
N GLN A 235 -0.06 -5.62 15.52
CA GLN A 235 -0.55 -6.07 16.81
C GLN A 235 -0.50 -7.60 16.86
N LEU A 236 0.13 -8.11 17.90
CA LEU A 236 0.13 -9.53 18.21
C LEU A 236 -0.87 -9.77 19.34
N ILE A 237 -1.78 -10.70 19.10
CA ILE A 237 -2.89 -11.06 19.98
C ILE A 237 -2.71 -12.52 20.39
N VAL A 238 -2.75 -12.79 21.68
CA VAL A 238 -2.78 -14.15 22.23
C VAL A 238 -4.08 -14.32 23.00
N ARG A 239 -5.01 -15.07 22.42
CA ARG A 239 -6.29 -15.42 23.06
C ARG A 239 -6.66 -16.86 22.77
N GLU A 240 -7.22 -17.56 23.75
CA GLU A 240 -7.58 -18.99 23.69
C GLU A 240 -6.42 -19.89 23.23
N GLY A 241 -5.18 -19.56 23.65
CA GLY A 241 -3.98 -20.31 23.27
C GLY A 241 -3.58 -20.19 21.81
N LYS A 242 -4.21 -19.31 21.04
CA LYS A 242 -3.90 -19.00 19.64
C LYS A 242 -3.21 -17.65 19.50
N THR A 243 -2.34 -17.53 18.51
CA THR A 243 -1.68 -16.27 18.15
C THR A 243 -2.28 -15.72 16.88
N PHE A 244 -2.63 -14.43 16.90
CA PHE A 244 -3.09 -13.68 15.73
C PHE A 244 -2.19 -12.47 15.53
N LEU A 245 -1.82 -12.20 14.29
CA LEU A 245 -0.96 -11.09 13.94
C LEU A 245 -1.63 -10.19 12.90
N TRP A 246 -1.85 -8.94 13.27
CA TRP A 246 -2.53 -7.95 12.45
C TRP A 246 -1.61 -6.83 12.03
N SER A 247 -1.51 -6.56 10.73
CA SER A 247 -0.77 -5.41 10.23
C SER A 247 -1.52 -4.10 10.49
N ARG A 248 -0.78 -2.99 10.46
CA ARG A 248 -1.37 -1.64 10.48
C ARG A 248 -2.40 -1.39 9.37
N GLY A 249 -2.29 -2.12 8.26
CA GLY A 249 -3.24 -2.07 7.13
C GLY A 249 -4.53 -2.85 7.38
N GLU A 250 -4.74 -3.38 8.60
CA GLU A 250 -5.89 -4.22 8.97
C GLU A 250 -5.95 -5.53 8.17
N GLU A 251 -4.77 -6.11 7.90
CA GLU A 251 -4.63 -7.43 7.31
C GLU A 251 -4.19 -8.43 8.37
N LEU A 252 -4.87 -9.58 8.45
CA LEU A 252 -4.40 -10.72 9.24
C LEU A 252 -3.22 -11.37 8.51
N ILE A 253 -2.05 -11.33 9.11
CA ILE A 253 -0.79 -11.75 8.50
C ILE A 253 -0.13 -12.92 9.23
N THR A 254 -0.85 -13.57 10.12
CA THR A 254 -0.36 -14.67 10.96
C THR A 254 0.35 -15.75 10.15
N ASP A 255 -0.24 -16.19 9.04
CA ASP A 255 0.32 -17.25 8.17
C ASP A 255 1.65 -16.86 7.50
N LYS A 256 1.97 -15.56 7.44
CA LYS A 256 3.23 -15.07 6.85
C LYS A 256 4.40 -15.12 7.83
N PHE A 257 4.10 -15.30 9.13
CA PHE A 257 5.09 -15.29 10.22
C PHE A 257 4.88 -16.48 11.18
N PRO A 258 4.98 -17.72 10.67
CA PRO A 258 4.70 -18.92 11.48
C PRO A 258 5.60 -19.08 12.69
N GLU A 259 6.82 -18.53 12.67
CA GLU A 259 7.73 -18.52 13.83
C GLU A 259 7.16 -17.77 15.04
N LEU A 260 6.22 -16.85 14.85
CA LEU A 260 5.60 -16.10 15.94
C LEU A 260 4.45 -16.87 16.62
N HIS A 261 3.99 -17.99 16.05
CA HIS A 261 2.94 -18.81 16.66
C HIS A 261 3.36 -19.37 18.03
N CYS A 262 4.66 -19.60 18.24
CA CYS A 262 5.16 -20.09 19.52
C CYS A 262 4.91 -19.10 20.67
N LEU A 263 4.68 -17.80 20.38
CA LEU A 263 4.49 -16.77 21.40
C LEU A 263 3.25 -16.99 22.27
N ALA A 264 2.26 -17.77 21.81
CA ALA A 264 1.14 -18.22 22.65
C ALA A 264 1.57 -19.04 23.87
N ARG A 265 2.78 -19.60 23.89
CA ARG A 265 3.33 -20.35 25.04
C ARG A 265 4.05 -19.46 26.05
N TYR A 266 4.45 -18.27 25.63
CA TYR A 266 5.26 -17.34 26.43
C TYR A 266 4.44 -16.15 26.95
N LEU A 267 3.40 -15.77 26.22
CA LEU A 267 2.53 -14.65 26.57
C LEU A 267 1.27 -15.19 27.28
N PRO A 268 0.81 -14.55 28.36
CA PRO A 268 -0.44 -14.90 29.01
C PRO A 268 -1.62 -14.84 28.03
N ASN A 269 -2.61 -15.70 28.25
CA ASN A 269 -3.86 -15.63 27.51
C ASN A 269 -4.57 -14.28 27.77
N GLY A 270 -5.16 -13.68 26.74
CA GLY A 270 -5.70 -12.32 26.82
C GLY A 270 -4.63 -11.24 26.81
N THR A 271 -3.54 -11.44 26.05
CA THR A 271 -2.49 -10.43 25.84
C THR A 271 -2.59 -9.86 24.43
N VAL A 272 -2.60 -8.52 24.32
CA VAL A 272 -2.47 -7.81 23.05
C VAL A 272 -1.32 -6.81 23.17
N VAL A 273 -0.33 -6.95 22.31
CA VAL A 273 0.84 -6.08 22.23
C VAL A 273 0.92 -5.40 20.86
N ASP A 274 1.44 -4.18 20.84
CA ASP A 274 1.76 -3.43 19.64
C ASP A 274 3.28 -3.43 19.43
N GLY A 275 3.72 -3.72 18.23
CA GLY A 275 5.14 -3.87 17.95
C GLY A 275 5.48 -3.70 16.48
N GLU A 276 6.77 -3.79 16.17
CA GLU A 276 7.30 -3.75 14.82
C GLU A 276 7.90 -5.10 14.45
N LEU A 277 7.48 -5.68 13.33
CA LEU A 277 8.07 -6.88 12.77
C LEU A 277 9.37 -6.52 12.05
N LEU A 278 10.46 -7.11 12.48
CA LEU A 278 11.80 -6.83 11.98
C LEU A 278 12.51 -8.11 11.57
N PRO A 279 13.27 -8.12 10.47
CA PRO A 279 14.27 -9.16 10.24
C PRO A 279 15.30 -9.11 11.36
N TYR A 280 15.62 -10.26 11.94
CA TYR A 280 16.59 -10.33 13.01
C TYR A 280 17.42 -11.59 12.88
N LYS A 281 18.73 -11.44 12.71
CA LYS A 281 19.63 -12.56 12.53
C LYS A 281 20.98 -12.28 13.18
N ASP A 282 21.52 -13.26 13.87
CA ASP A 282 22.85 -13.21 14.50
C ASP A 282 23.05 -12.03 15.46
N GLY A 283 21.95 -11.60 16.14
CA GLY A 283 21.98 -10.46 17.07
C GLY A 283 21.71 -9.10 16.43
N GLU A 284 21.52 -9.02 15.12
CA GLU A 284 21.38 -7.77 14.38
C GLU A 284 20.02 -7.62 13.70
N ILE A 285 19.50 -6.38 13.69
CA ILE A 285 18.29 -6.01 12.95
C ILE A 285 18.65 -5.88 11.47
N GLY A 286 17.91 -6.60 10.62
CA GLY A 286 18.04 -6.53 9.16
C GLY A 286 17.32 -5.32 8.55
N ASN A 287 17.53 -5.09 7.26
CA ASN A 287 16.86 -4.02 6.53
C ASN A 287 15.45 -4.39 6.07
N PHE A 288 14.62 -3.39 5.82
CA PHE A 288 13.24 -3.54 5.34
C PHE A 288 13.12 -4.32 4.01
N ASN A 289 14.14 -4.26 3.14
CA ASN A 289 14.13 -5.01 1.87
C ASN A 289 14.13 -6.53 2.11
N ALA A 290 14.77 -7.00 3.17
CA ALA A 290 14.70 -8.41 3.57
C ALA A 290 13.28 -8.78 4.00
N LEU A 291 12.61 -7.94 4.79
CA LEU A 291 11.22 -8.14 5.20
C LEU A 291 10.26 -8.17 3.99
N GLN A 292 10.46 -7.30 3.01
CA GLN A 292 9.63 -7.27 1.79
C GLN A 292 9.66 -8.58 1.01
N LYS A 293 10.77 -9.33 1.01
CA LYS A 293 10.84 -10.65 0.38
C LYS A 293 9.83 -11.63 0.98
N ARG A 294 9.52 -11.50 2.28
CA ARG A 294 8.53 -12.33 2.98
C ARG A 294 7.11 -11.84 2.77
N ILE A 295 6.86 -10.56 2.94
CA ILE A 295 5.52 -9.95 2.83
C ILE A 295 4.88 -10.26 1.49
N GLY A 296 5.66 -10.20 0.40
CA GLY A 296 5.19 -10.44 -0.97
C GLY A 296 4.85 -11.91 -1.31
N ARG A 297 5.13 -12.87 -0.41
CA ARG A 297 4.86 -14.30 -0.67
C ARG A 297 3.47 -14.69 -0.16
N LYS A 298 2.80 -15.57 -0.91
CA LYS A 298 1.54 -16.19 -0.47
C LYS A 298 1.79 -17.23 0.61
N THR A 299 2.85 -18.01 0.46
CA THR A 299 3.31 -19.03 1.42
C THR A 299 4.78 -18.82 1.71
N VAL A 300 5.17 -18.99 2.97
CA VAL A 300 6.54 -18.81 3.43
C VAL A 300 7.15 -20.19 3.70
N SER A 301 8.15 -20.57 2.89
CA SER A 301 8.86 -21.84 3.06
C SER A 301 9.82 -21.78 4.25
N GLN A 302 10.17 -22.94 4.82
CA GLN A 302 11.16 -23.04 5.90
C GLN A 302 12.52 -22.43 5.49
N LYS A 303 12.93 -22.63 4.23
CA LYS A 303 14.15 -22.01 3.70
C LYS A 303 14.11 -20.48 3.83
N LEU A 304 12.98 -19.86 3.47
CA LEU A 304 12.83 -18.40 3.55
C LEU A 304 12.73 -17.90 5.01
N GLN A 305 12.14 -18.69 5.91
CA GLN A 305 12.15 -18.38 7.34
C GLN A 305 13.58 -18.36 7.90
N ASN A 306 14.40 -19.33 7.51
CA ASN A 306 15.80 -19.41 7.95
C ASN A 306 16.70 -18.33 7.29
N GLU A 307 16.36 -17.93 6.05
CA GLU A 307 17.08 -16.85 5.33
C GLU A 307 16.78 -15.47 5.92
N VAL A 308 15.52 -15.24 6.30
CA VAL A 308 15.03 -13.97 6.85
C VAL A 308 14.18 -14.28 8.09
N PRO A 309 14.80 -14.66 9.21
CA PRO A 309 14.07 -14.84 10.47
C PRO A 309 13.52 -13.51 10.96
N ILE A 310 12.34 -13.56 11.61
CA ILE A 310 11.62 -12.37 12.05
C ILE A 310 11.41 -12.41 13.55
N VAL A 311 11.55 -11.25 14.17
CA VAL A 311 11.14 -10.98 15.55
C VAL A 311 10.06 -9.90 15.59
N ILE A 312 9.30 -9.85 16.67
CA ILE A 312 8.47 -8.70 17.00
C ILE A 312 9.14 -7.86 18.07
N MET A 313 9.41 -6.59 17.76
CA MET A 313 9.94 -5.58 18.68
C MET A 313 8.76 -4.88 19.34
N LEU A 314 8.49 -5.17 20.61
CA LEU A 314 7.35 -4.64 21.35
C LEU A 314 7.62 -3.24 21.85
N TYR A 315 6.63 -2.38 21.78
CA TYR A 315 6.70 -1.01 22.30
C TYR A 315 5.41 -0.50 22.94
N ASP A 316 4.35 -1.33 23.01
CA ASP A 316 3.16 -1.03 23.83
C ASP A 316 2.39 -2.31 24.20
N LEU A 317 1.65 -2.24 25.31
CA LEU A 317 0.77 -3.31 25.80
C LEU A 317 -0.64 -2.77 25.91
N LEU A 318 -1.59 -3.43 25.22
CA LEU A 318 -2.95 -2.93 25.03
C LEU A 318 -3.98 -3.71 25.85
N GLU A 319 -3.74 -5.01 26.01
CA GLU A 319 -4.56 -5.91 26.80
C GLU A 319 -3.66 -6.82 27.63
N TRP A 320 -4.00 -6.99 28.89
CA TRP A 320 -3.26 -7.80 29.83
C TRP A 320 -4.22 -8.75 30.55
N GLU A 321 -4.00 -10.06 30.42
CA GLU A 321 -4.84 -11.10 31.04
C GLU A 321 -6.35 -10.89 30.80
N GLY A 322 -6.70 -10.49 29.57
CA GLY A 322 -8.08 -10.25 29.15
C GLY A 322 -8.65 -8.89 29.57
N LYS A 323 -7.88 -8.01 30.20
CA LYS A 323 -8.29 -6.66 30.57
C LYS A 323 -7.75 -5.64 29.58
N ASP A 324 -8.63 -4.84 28.99
CA ASP A 324 -8.25 -3.69 28.18
C ASP A 324 -7.60 -2.61 29.05
N ILE A 325 -6.32 -2.35 28.82
CA ILE A 325 -5.53 -1.36 29.58
C ILE A 325 -5.15 -0.14 28.72
N ARG A 326 -5.73 0.03 27.55
CA ARG A 326 -5.46 1.17 26.66
C ARG A 326 -5.71 2.53 27.26
N THR A 327 -6.64 2.62 28.21
CA THR A 327 -6.97 3.86 28.94
C THR A 327 -5.96 4.22 30.02
N HIS A 328 -5.08 3.29 30.42
CA HIS A 328 -4.03 3.56 31.40
C HIS A 328 -2.95 4.48 30.78
N PRO A 329 -2.25 5.28 31.61
CA PRO A 329 -1.06 6.01 31.18
C PRO A 329 -0.02 5.10 30.52
N LEU A 330 0.69 5.62 29.52
CA LEU A 330 1.74 4.88 28.83
C LEU A 330 2.79 4.34 29.81
N ALA A 331 3.20 5.13 30.79
CA ALA A 331 4.17 4.72 31.81
C ALA A 331 3.77 3.39 32.49
N GLN A 332 2.50 3.25 32.90
CA GLN A 332 1.99 2.01 33.52
C GLN A 332 1.98 0.84 32.54
N ARG A 333 1.59 1.07 31.29
CA ARG A 333 1.62 0.03 30.27
C ARG A 333 3.03 -0.44 29.97
N GLN A 334 4.01 0.45 30.01
CA GLN A 334 5.44 0.15 29.83
C GLN A 334 6.04 -0.64 30.99
N GLU A 335 5.66 -0.33 32.23
CA GLU A 335 6.06 -1.11 33.40
C GLU A 335 5.60 -2.57 33.30
N LEU A 336 4.32 -2.77 32.91
CA LEU A 336 3.77 -4.10 32.68
C LEU A 336 4.46 -4.82 31.51
N LEU A 337 4.74 -4.11 30.43
CA LEU A 337 5.46 -4.66 29.26
C LEU A 337 6.89 -5.09 29.62
N ALA A 338 7.60 -4.27 30.39
CA ALA A 338 8.94 -4.59 30.88
C ALA A 338 8.93 -5.80 31.85
N ALA A 339 7.93 -5.87 32.72
CA ALA A 339 7.75 -7.01 33.63
C ALA A 339 7.43 -8.30 32.84
N LEU A 340 6.63 -8.21 31.79
CA LEU A 340 6.34 -9.32 30.88
C LEU A 340 7.61 -9.82 30.19
N SER A 341 8.38 -8.92 29.59
CA SER A 341 9.63 -9.26 28.89
C SER A 341 10.64 -9.96 29.79
N LYS A 342 10.76 -9.54 31.07
CA LYS A 342 11.65 -10.20 32.06
C LYS A 342 11.22 -11.65 32.39
N LYS A 343 9.94 -11.96 32.28
CA LYS A 343 9.42 -13.33 32.50
C LYS A 343 9.67 -14.26 31.33
N ILE A 344 9.81 -13.71 30.12
CA ILE A 344 10.08 -14.48 28.91
C ILE A 344 11.56 -14.82 28.88
N LYS A 345 11.91 -16.00 29.40
CA LYS A 345 13.27 -16.51 29.38
C LYS A 345 13.40 -17.58 28.30
N GLY A 346 14.45 -17.52 27.53
CA GLY A 346 14.82 -18.54 26.55
C GLY A 346 15.52 -17.95 25.34
N ASP A 347 16.64 -18.58 24.96
CA ASP A 347 17.32 -18.25 23.70
C ASP A 347 16.41 -18.64 22.53
N GLY A 348 16.25 -17.72 21.58
CA GLY A 348 15.50 -17.96 20.35
C GLY A 348 14.00 -17.64 20.40
N VAL A 349 13.48 -17.02 21.48
CA VAL A 349 12.11 -16.50 21.48
C VAL A 349 12.07 -15.29 20.54
N PRO A 350 11.20 -15.28 19.49
CA PRO A 350 11.19 -14.23 18.47
C PRO A 350 10.49 -12.94 18.96
N LEU A 351 10.94 -12.41 20.11
CA LEU A 351 10.38 -11.25 20.77
C LEU A 351 11.50 -10.41 21.35
N LEU A 352 11.48 -9.11 21.07
CA LEU A 352 12.36 -8.10 21.65
C LEU A 352 11.53 -6.98 22.26
N LEU A 353 12.12 -6.21 23.17
CA LEU A 353 11.52 -5.01 23.74
C LEU A 353 12.23 -3.79 23.16
N SER A 354 11.46 -2.80 22.68
CA SER A 354 12.00 -1.50 22.29
C SER A 354 12.54 -0.78 23.52
N GLU A 355 13.81 -0.43 23.48
CA GLU A 355 14.47 0.26 24.57
C GLU A 355 13.95 1.69 24.70
N VAL A 356 13.64 2.08 25.93
CA VAL A 356 13.33 3.46 26.28
C VAL A 356 14.60 4.15 26.69
N MET A 357 14.91 5.23 25.99
CA MET A 357 16.13 5.98 26.21
C MET A 357 15.88 7.18 27.12
N GLU A 358 16.80 7.43 28.03
CA GLU A 358 16.80 8.61 28.89
C GLU A 358 17.82 9.63 28.41
N PHE A 359 17.39 10.89 28.31
CA PHE A 359 18.22 11.98 27.84
C PHE A 359 18.16 13.16 28.83
N SER A 360 19.28 13.87 28.94
CA SER A 360 19.40 15.05 29.81
C SER A 360 19.07 16.36 29.09
N SER A 361 18.96 16.35 27.76
CA SER A 361 18.60 17.54 26.96
C SER A 361 18.08 17.15 25.55
N TRP A 362 17.35 18.07 24.93
CA TRP A 362 16.84 17.90 23.57
C TRP A 362 17.95 17.82 22.50
N GLU A 363 19.12 18.45 22.74
CA GLU A 363 20.28 18.36 21.85
C GLU A 363 20.80 16.91 21.78
N LYS A 364 20.81 16.19 22.91
CA LYS A 364 21.20 14.78 22.92
C LYS A 364 20.18 13.89 22.21
N VAL A 365 18.90 14.21 22.32
CA VAL A 365 17.85 13.52 21.54
C VAL A 365 18.05 13.75 20.05
N ALA A 366 18.39 14.97 19.63
CA ALA A 366 18.68 15.30 18.24
C ALA A 366 19.91 14.53 17.72
N GLN A 367 20.97 14.42 18.51
CA GLN A 367 22.15 13.61 18.17
C GLN A 367 21.80 12.12 17.98
N GLU A 368 20.96 11.56 18.88
CA GLU A 368 20.53 10.17 18.73
C GLU A 368 19.64 9.98 17.50
N ARG A 369 18.79 10.95 17.14
CA ARG A 369 18.03 10.94 15.89
C ARG A 369 18.94 10.85 14.66
N GLU A 370 20.05 11.56 14.66
CA GLU A 370 21.03 11.54 13.56
C GLU A 370 21.71 10.17 13.45
N ARG A 371 21.93 9.47 14.57
CA ARG A 371 22.51 8.12 14.63
C ARG A 371 21.50 7.00 14.31
N ALA A 372 20.21 7.28 14.34
CA ALA A 372 19.15 6.29 14.16
C ALA A 372 19.32 5.42 12.89
N PRO A 373 19.78 5.93 11.72
CA PRO A 373 20.03 5.11 10.54
C PRO A 373 21.10 4.03 10.73
N GLU A 374 22.10 4.25 11.62
CA GLU A 374 23.14 3.27 11.94
C GLU A 374 22.53 2.02 12.61
N LEU A 375 21.45 2.23 13.38
CA LEU A 375 20.69 1.17 14.06
C LEU A 375 19.50 0.64 13.24
N ARG A 376 19.41 0.95 11.96
CA ARG A 376 18.30 0.57 11.09
C ARG A 376 16.95 1.16 11.55
N SER A 377 16.98 2.32 12.18
CA SER A 377 15.82 3.08 12.61
C SER A 377 15.55 4.25 11.67
N GLU A 378 14.27 4.63 11.50
CA GLU A 378 13.85 5.79 10.70
C GLU A 378 13.93 7.12 11.46
N GLY A 379 14.41 7.12 12.69
CA GLY A 379 14.41 8.24 13.62
C GLY A 379 13.90 7.84 14.99
N LEU A 380 13.20 8.75 15.66
CA LEU A 380 12.70 8.56 17.02
C LEU A 380 11.16 8.65 17.09
N MET A 381 10.61 7.98 18.09
CA MET A 381 9.23 8.15 18.56
C MET A 381 9.26 8.81 19.93
N LEU A 382 8.45 9.85 20.09
CA LEU A 382 8.24 10.54 21.36
C LEU A 382 6.78 10.30 21.76
N LYS A 383 6.58 9.72 22.94
CA LYS A 383 5.26 9.36 23.45
C LYS A 383 5.09 9.97 24.84
N HIS A 384 4.05 10.76 25.05
CA HIS A 384 3.81 11.36 26.36
C HIS A 384 3.50 10.27 27.40
N LYS A 385 4.18 10.31 28.55
CA LYS A 385 4.11 9.26 29.59
C LYS A 385 2.70 9.03 30.13
N ASP A 386 1.89 10.10 30.22
CA ASP A 386 0.51 10.03 30.72
C ASP A 386 -0.51 9.72 29.62
N SER A 387 -0.07 9.52 28.36
CA SER A 387 -1.01 9.31 27.26
C SER A 387 -1.70 7.95 27.31
N PRO A 388 -3.03 7.89 27.11
CA PRO A 388 -3.71 6.65 26.79
C PRO A 388 -3.36 6.20 25.37
N TYR A 389 -3.59 4.93 25.07
CA TYR A 389 -3.55 4.44 23.69
C TYR A 389 -4.85 4.83 22.98
N ALA A 390 -4.82 5.88 22.19
CA ALA A 390 -5.99 6.42 21.52
C ALA A 390 -6.26 5.73 20.17
N VAL A 391 -7.32 6.15 19.49
CA VAL A 391 -7.70 5.65 18.16
C VAL A 391 -7.33 6.67 17.08
N GLY A 392 -6.70 6.18 16.01
CA GLY A 392 -6.34 7.02 14.87
C GLY A 392 -5.23 8.02 15.20
N ARG A 393 -5.38 9.27 14.73
CA ARG A 393 -4.37 10.29 14.92
C ARG A 393 -4.90 11.39 15.84
N LYS A 394 -4.29 11.54 17.02
CA LYS A 394 -4.58 12.63 17.97
C LYS A 394 -3.30 13.43 18.22
N LYS A 395 -3.40 14.75 18.11
CA LYS A 395 -2.29 15.67 18.34
C LYS A 395 -1.95 15.73 19.83
N GLY A 396 -0.68 15.89 20.16
CA GLY A 396 -0.19 16.15 21.51
C GLY A 396 0.31 14.92 22.28
N ALA A 397 -0.07 13.70 21.88
CA ALA A 397 0.28 12.51 22.66
C ALA A 397 1.46 11.71 22.08
N TRP A 398 1.50 11.54 20.77
CA TRP A 398 2.54 10.77 20.08
C TRP A 398 3.12 11.53 18.90
N TRP A 399 4.44 11.64 18.85
CA TRP A 399 5.18 12.31 17.78
C TRP A 399 6.23 11.38 17.18
N LYS A 400 6.50 11.56 15.90
CA LYS A 400 7.60 10.91 15.18
C LYS A 400 8.58 11.97 14.70
N TRP A 401 9.82 11.81 15.07
CA TRP A 401 10.93 12.66 14.65
C TRP A 401 11.84 11.85 13.74
N LYS A 402 11.55 11.88 12.47
CA LYS A 402 12.31 11.12 11.48
C LYS A 402 13.68 11.74 11.24
N SER A 403 14.67 10.88 10.92
CA SER A 403 15.94 11.32 10.36
C SER A 403 15.73 12.06 9.05
N ASP A 404 16.62 12.98 8.72
CA ASP A 404 16.52 13.72 7.49
C ASP A 404 16.66 12.77 6.28
N PRO A 405 15.84 12.96 5.24
CA PRO A 405 15.92 12.12 4.08
C PRO A 405 17.26 12.32 3.37
N LYS A 406 17.78 11.27 2.75
CA LYS A 406 18.90 11.40 1.83
C LYS A 406 18.45 12.22 0.62
N THR A 407 19.27 13.16 0.19
CA THR A 407 18.97 14.02 -0.96
C THR A 407 20.03 13.97 -2.04
N ILE A 408 19.64 14.21 -3.29
CA ILE A 408 20.53 14.29 -4.43
C ILE A 408 19.97 15.23 -5.48
N ASP A 409 20.84 16.06 -6.08
CA ASP A 409 20.44 16.96 -7.16
C ASP A 409 20.43 16.23 -8.50
N ALA A 410 19.28 16.25 -9.17
CA ALA A 410 19.05 15.50 -10.38
C ALA A 410 18.34 16.31 -11.47
N VAL A 411 18.57 15.95 -12.71
CA VAL A 411 18.06 16.65 -13.90
C VAL A 411 16.72 16.05 -14.34
N LEU A 412 15.73 16.88 -14.59
CA LEU A 412 14.46 16.46 -15.20
C LEU A 412 14.68 16.08 -16.67
N THR A 413 14.32 14.84 -17.04
CA THR A 413 14.50 14.31 -18.40
C THR A 413 13.20 13.89 -19.07
N TYR A 414 12.23 13.37 -18.31
CA TYR A 414 10.93 13.00 -18.86
C TYR A 414 9.81 13.45 -17.92
N ALA A 415 8.66 13.72 -18.53
CA ALA A 415 7.43 14.02 -17.81
C ALA A 415 6.24 13.26 -18.40
N MET A 416 5.29 12.89 -17.55
CA MET A 416 4.05 12.23 -17.93
C MET A 416 2.86 12.96 -17.28
N ARG A 417 1.69 12.90 -17.92
CA ARG A 417 0.48 13.50 -17.36
C ARG A 417 0.06 12.79 -16.08
N GLY A 418 -0.47 13.55 -15.16
CA GLY A 418 -1.03 13.05 -13.92
C GLY A 418 -2.37 12.38 -14.10
N HIS A 419 -2.93 11.90 -13.00
CA HIS A 419 -4.24 11.23 -12.94
C HIS A 419 -5.28 12.09 -12.19
N GLY A 420 -6.56 11.78 -12.39
CA GLY A 420 -7.67 12.48 -11.72
C GLY A 420 -7.70 13.97 -12.06
N ARG A 421 -7.85 14.86 -11.07
CA ARG A 421 -7.90 16.32 -11.28
C ARG A 421 -6.68 16.93 -11.96
N ARG A 422 -5.57 16.19 -12.09
CA ARG A 422 -4.31 16.63 -12.70
C ARG A 422 -4.04 16.01 -14.08
N THR A 423 -5.03 15.39 -14.71
CA THR A 423 -4.91 14.76 -16.05
C THR A 423 -4.45 15.72 -17.15
N ASN A 424 -4.74 17.01 -17.00
CA ASN A 424 -4.35 18.06 -17.96
C ASN A 424 -2.96 18.64 -17.70
N LEU A 425 -2.28 18.24 -16.60
CA LEU A 425 -0.97 18.73 -16.20
C LEU A 425 0.05 17.60 -16.24
N PHE A 426 1.30 17.92 -16.56
CA PHE A 426 2.42 17.02 -16.39
C PHE A 426 2.83 17.05 -14.92
N THR A 427 2.71 15.92 -14.21
CA THR A 427 2.97 15.81 -12.76
C THR A 427 3.82 14.61 -12.36
N ASP A 428 4.01 13.66 -13.26
CA ASP A 428 4.88 12.51 -13.04
C ASP A 428 6.21 12.78 -13.76
N TYR A 429 7.27 12.92 -12.99
CA TYR A 429 8.57 13.36 -13.48
C TYR A 429 9.60 12.25 -13.36
N THR A 430 10.47 12.12 -14.37
CA THR A 430 11.61 11.19 -14.34
C THR A 430 12.90 11.99 -14.29
N PHE A 431 13.75 11.64 -13.34
CA PHE A 431 14.99 12.31 -13.04
C PHE A 431 16.20 11.45 -13.41
N ALA A 432 17.26 12.10 -13.81
CA ALA A 432 18.52 11.49 -14.23
C ALA A 432 19.71 12.09 -13.49
N LEU A 433 20.76 11.30 -13.38
CA LEU A 433 22.06 11.67 -12.83
C LEU A 433 23.13 11.51 -13.90
N TRP A 434 24.24 12.18 -13.75
CA TRP A 434 25.36 12.08 -14.67
C TRP A 434 26.13 10.76 -14.51
N ARG A 435 26.41 10.11 -15.64
CA ARG A 435 27.42 9.07 -15.79
C ARG A 435 28.34 9.54 -16.91
N ASP A 436 29.49 10.04 -16.54
CA ASP A 436 30.41 10.73 -17.45
C ASP A 436 29.72 11.93 -18.14
N LYS A 437 29.37 11.81 -19.40
CA LYS A 437 28.70 12.84 -20.21
C LYS A 437 27.25 12.49 -20.55
N GLU A 438 26.73 11.40 -20.01
CA GLU A 438 25.36 10.90 -20.27
C GLU A 438 24.47 11.05 -19.05
N LEU A 439 23.22 11.49 -19.26
CA LEU A 439 22.18 11.51 -18.24
C LEU A 439 21.47 10.15 -18.18
N VAL A 440 21.61 9.45 -17.07
CA VAL A 440 21.01 8.14 -16.83
C VAL A 440 19.86 8.26 -15.82
N THR A 441 18.69 7.83 -16.21
CA THR A 441 17.49 7.88 -15.33
C THR A 441 17.64 6.96 -14.12
N PHE A 442 17.25 7.45 -12.93
CA PHE A 442 17.33 6.69 -11.68
C PHE A 442 16.05 6.70 -10.84
N ALA A 443 15.22 7.74 -10.93
CA ALA A 443 14.01 7.87 -10.11
C ALA A 443 12.86 8.50 -10.86
N LYS A 444 11.64 8.19 -10.39
CA LYS A 444 10.40 8.90 -10.75
C LYS A 444 9.79 9.50 -9.49
N ALA A 445 9.41 10.77 -9.53
CA ALA A 445 8.71 11.42 -8.44
C ALA A 445 7.49 12.20 -8.96
N TYR A 446 6.42 12.22 -8.16
CA TYR A 446 5.14 12.87 -8.49
C TYR A 446 4.62 13.78 -7.37
N SER A 447 5.40 13.95 -6.30
CA SER A 447 5.06 14.78 -5.15
C SER A 447 6.21 15.69 -4.75
N GLY A 448 5.90 16.74 -3.99
CA GLY A 448 6.87 17.67 -3.42
C GLY A 448 6.84 19.07 -4.04
N LEU A 449 6.24 19.27 -5.20
CA LEU A 449 6.03 20.61 -5.77
C LEU A 449 4.70 21.22 -5.33
N THR A 450 4.70 22.53 -5.14
CA THR A 450 3.48 23.32 -4.98
C THR A 450 2.68 23.38 -6.29
N ASP A 451 1.39 23.69 -6.22
CA ASP A 451 0.55 23.83 -7.42
C ASP A 451 1.05 24.95 -8.36
N ALA A 452 1.72 25.98 -7.83
CA ALA A 452 2.33 27.05 -8.63
C ALA A 452 3.57 26.53 -9.40
N GLU A 453 4.41 25.75 -8.75
CA GLU A 453 5.58 25.12 -9.38
C GLU A 453 5.17 24.08 -10.42
N ILE A 454 4.15 23.26 -10.12
CA ILE A 454 3.59 22.29 -11.09
C ILE A 454 3.16 23.01 -12.38
N LYS A 455 2.48 24.16 -12.28
CA LYS A 455 2.09 24.94 -13.46
C LYS A 455 3.29 25.45 -14.26
N LYS A 456 4.35 25.90 -13.58
CA LYS A 456 5.58 26.36 -14.25
C LYS A 456 6.29 25.21 -14.96
N VAL A 457 6.41 24.05 -14.29
CA VAL A 457 7.03 22.85 -14.90
C VAL A 457 6.17 22.34 -16.07
N ASP A 458 4.85 22.35 -15.95
CA ASP A 458 3.93 21.98 -17.04
C ASP A 458 4.12 22.88 -18.29
N GLN A 459 4.25 24.19 -18.09
CA GLN A 459 4.56 25.13 -19.18
C GLN A 459 5.92 24.84 -19.80
N PHE A 460 6.94 24.56 -18.96
CA PHE A 460 8.25 24.16 -19.44
C PHE A 460 8.19 22.88 -20.28
N VAL A 461 7.52 21.83 -19.79
CA VAL A 461 7.36 20.56 -20.50
C VAL A 461 6.69 20.78 -21.87
N LYS A 462 5.60 21.56 -21.92
CA LYS A 462 4.90 21.86 -23.18
C LYS A 462 5.77 22.59 -24.19
N LYS A 463 6.62 23.53 -23.73
CA LYS A 463 7.49 24.35 -24.58
C LYS A 463 8.75 23.61 -25.01
N ASN A 464 9.31 22.75 -24.14
CA ASN A 464 10.63 22.14 -24.31
C ASN A 464 10.58 20.63 -24.54
N THR A 465 9.48 20.08 -25.01
CA THR A 465 9.39 18.67 -25.42
C THR A 465 10.22 18.45 -26.68
N THR A 466 11.22 17.56 -26.59
CA THR A 466 12.08 17.17 -27.70
C THR A 466 11.53 15.94 -28.44
N ASN A 467 11.05 14.93 -27.67
CA ASN A 467 10.49 13.70 -28.22
C ASN A 467 9.21 13.30 -27.47
N ARG A 468 8.37 12.51 -28.14
CA ARG A 468 7.11 11.99 -27.59
C ARG A 468 7.10 10.46 -27.69
N PHE A 469 6.89 9.79 -26.56
CA PHE A 469 6.78 8.33 -26.47
C PHE A 469 5.43 7.98 -25.81
N GLY A 470 4.37 7.92 -26.63
CA GLY A 470 3.01 7.77 -26.09
C GLY A 470 2.66 8.89 -25.09
N PRO A 471 2.31 8.57 -23.84
CA PRO A 471 1.98 9.57 -22.81
C PRO A 471 3.23 10.30 -22.25
N VAL A 472 4.43 9.80 -22.49
CA VAL A 472 5.68 10.35 -21.96
C VAL A 472 6.23 11.43 -22.89
N ARG A 473 6.69 12.52 -22.31
CA ARG A 473 7.40 13.61 -23.00
C ARG A 473 8.86 13.60 -22.55
N GLN A 474 9.78 13.45 -23.49
CA GLN A 474 11.16 13.79 -23.26
C GLN A 474 11.31 15.29 -23.33
N VAL A 475 11.96 15.87 -22.35
CA VAL A 475 12.17 17.30 -22.28
C VAL A 475 13.63 17.66 -22.40
N LYS A 476 13.90 18.88 -22.85
CA LYS A 476 15.23 19.44 -22.85
C LYS A 476 15.79 19.43 -21.42
N PRO A 477 16.98 18.87 -21.17
CA PRO A 477 17.53 18.80 -19.82
C PRO A 477 18.05 20.18 -19.40
N GLU A 478 17.23 20.93 -18.69
CA GLU A 478 17.55 22.30 -18.23
C GLU A 478 17.18 22.51 -16.74
N LEU A 479 16.31 21.68 -16.19
CA LEU A 479 15.82 21.88 -14.83
C LEU A 479 16.48 20.90 -13.86
N VAL A 480 16.98 21.43 -12.75
CA VAL A 480 17.58 20.65 -11.64
C VAL A 480 16.65 20.66 -10.43
N PHE A 481 16.47 19.51 -9.83
CA PHE A 481 15.67 19.33 -8.63
C PHE A 481 16.43 18.52 -7.58
N GLU A 482 16.31 18.90 -6.35
CA GLU A 482 16.75 18.08 -5.23
C GLU A 482 15.71 17.00 -4.98
N ILE A 483 16.13 15.74 -5.10
CA ILE A 483 15.28 14.56 -4.92
C ILE A 483 15.60 13.92 -3.58
N ALA A 484 14.61 13.88 -2.69
CA ALA A 484 14.69 13.20 -1.41
C ALA A 484 14.22 11.74 -1.54
N PHE A 485 14.88 10.84 -0.80
CA PHE A 485 14.49 9.43 -0.71
C PHE A 485 14.85 8.84 0.66
N GLU A 486 14.12 7.80 1.08
CA GLU A 486 14.28 7.20 2.42
C GLU A 486 15.21 5.99 2.43
N GLY A 487 15.47 5.37 1.28
CA GLY A 487 16.35 4.21 1.17
C GLY A 487 16.84 4.01 -0.26
N ILE A 488 17.94 3.27 -0.38
CA ILE A 488 18.54 2.91 -1.66
C ILE A 488 18.99 1.44 -1.62
N ALA A 489 18.84 0.74 -2.75
CA ALA A 489 19.31 -0.63 -2.90
C ALA A 489 19.91 -0.84 -4.31
N PRO A 490 20.84 -1.80 -4.48
CA PRO A 490 21.31 -2.21 -5.80
C PRO A 490 20.14 -2.74 -6.64
N SER A 491 20.13 -2.43 -7.94
CA SER A 491 19.09 -2.87 -8.86
C SER A 491 19.64 -3.22 -10.23
N GLN A 492 19.42 -4.46 -10.65
CA GLN A 492 19.77 -4.90 -12.02
C GLN A 492 18.72 -4.48 -13.06
N ARG A 493 17.53 -4.01 -12.62
CA ARG A 493 16.42 -3.60 -13.50
C ARG A 493 16.58 -2.18 -14.03
N HIS A 494 17.31 -1.33 -13.30
CA HIS A 494 17.49 0.06 -13.65
C HIS A 494 18.87 0.29 -14.29
N LYS A 495 18.91 1.07 -15.36
CA LYS A 495 20.18 1.45 -16.03
C LYS A 495 21.15 2.18 -15.09
N SER A 496 20.65 2.83 -14.06
CA SER A 496 21.43 3.47 -13.00
C SER A 496 22.15 2.48 -12.07
N GLY A 497 21.74 1.21 -12.05
CA GLY A 497 22.24 0.21 -11.11
C GLY A 497 21.66 0.32 -9.69
N VAL A 498 20.78 1.30 -9.44
CA VAL A 498 20.17 1.56 -8.12
C VAL A 498 18.65 1.70 -8.20
N ALA A 499 17.97 1.37 -7.10
CA ALA A 499 16.56 1.65 -6.86
C ALA A 499 16.44 2.44 -5.57
N VAL A 500 15.67 3.54 -5.59
CA VAL A 500 15.42 4.39 -4.43
C VAL A 500 14.01 4.18 -3.90
N ARG A 501 13.84 4.29 -2.57
CA ARG A 501 12.57 4.09 -1.87
C ARG A 501 11.93 5.45 -1.57
N PHE A 502 10.67 5.61 -1.93
CA PHE A 502 9.87 6.82 -1.74
C PHE A 502 10.52 8.10 -2.28
N PRO A 503 10.96 8.11 -3.56
CA PRO A 503 11.51 9.31 -4.16
C PRO A 503 10.44 10.40 -4.25
N ARG A 504 10.83 11.61 -3.84
CA ARG A 504 9.99 12.81 -3.92
C ARG A 504 10.85 14.03 -4.21
N ILE A 505 10.26 15.03 -4.83
CA ILE A 505 10.93 16.30 -5.04
C ILE A 505 10.98 17.01 -3.68
N PHE A 506 12.19 17.34 -3.22
CA PHE A 506 12.40 18.09 -1.99
C PHE A 506 12.25 19.59 -2.27
N ARG A 507 12.92 20.05 -3.33
CA ARG A 507 12.79 21.42 -3.85
C ARG A 507 13.28 21.55 -5.28
N TRP A 508 12.84 22.60 -5.96
CA TRP A 508 13.39 23.01 -7.26
C TRP A 508 14.67 23.81 -7.04
N ARG A 509 15.77 23.41 -7.69
CA ARG A 509 17.09 24.05 -7.60
C ARG A 509 17.24 25.11 -8.68
N HIS A 510 16.62 26.28 -8.47
CA HIS A 510 16.76 27.43 -9.38
C HIS A 510 18.18 28.01 -9.41
N ASP A 511 18.97 27.71 -8.39
CA ASP A 511 20.34 28.14 -8.15
C ASP A 511 21.38 27.28 -8.86
N LYS A 512 20.99 26.15 -9.49
CA LYS A 512 21.92 25.20 -10.12
C LYS A 512 21.70 25.01 -11.62
N ASN A 513 22.82 24.94 -12.34
CA ASN A 513 22.86 24.49 -13.73
C ASN A 513 22.89 22.94 -13.78
N ILE A 514 22.55 22.38 -14.93
CA ILE A 514 22.53 20.92 -15.13
C ILE A 514 23.89 20.25 -14.93
N SER A 515 24.99 20.97 -15.21
CA SER A 515 26.36 20.49 -15.00
C SER A 515 26.73 20.32 -13.52
N GLU A 516 25.97 20.96 -12.62
CA GLU A 516 26.14 20.90 -11.16
C GLU A 516 25.26 19.84 -10.51
N ALA A 517 24.43 19.15 -11.30
CA ALA A 517 23.68 17.99 -10.83
C ALA A 517 24.64 16.83 -10.51
N ASN A 518 24.25 16.02 -9.54
CA ASN A 518 25.08 14.90 -9.06
C ASN A 518 25.25 13.79 -10.09
N SER A 519 26.24 12.94 -9.84
CA SER A 519 26.58 11.76 -10.64
C SER A 519 25.96 10.48 -10.07
N LEU A 520 25.99 9.39 -10.87
CA LEU A 520 25.65 8.05 -10.39
C LEU A 520 26.60 7.55 -9.30
N ASP A 521 27.84 8.04 -9.27
CA ASP A 521 28.78 7.64 -8.23
C ASP A 521 28.46 8.33 -6.90
N ASP A 522 27.89 9.54 -6.93
CA ASP A 522 27.42 10.21 -5.71
C ASP A 522 26.25 9.46 -5.07
N ILE A 523 25.27 9.01 -5.85
CA ILE A 523 24.15 8.27 -5.28
C ILE A 523 24.56 6.89 -4.76
N LYS A 524 25.56 6.24 -5.39
CA LYS A 524 26.08 4.94 -4.94
C LYS A 524 26.77 5.02 -3.57
N LYS A 525 27.30 6.17 -3.17
CA LYS A 525 27.85 6.38 -1.81
C LYS A 525 26.81 6.11 -0.72
N PHE A 526 25.54 6.24 -1.01
CA PHE A 526 24.45 5.93 -0.08
C PHE A 526 24.11 4.42 0.01
N LEU A 527 24.74 3.56 -0.80
CA LEU A 527 24.56 2.09 -0.74
C LEU A 527 25.31 1.42 0.42
N GLN A 528 26.15 2.17 1.10
CA GLN A 528 26.99 1.70 2.21
C GLN A 528 26.20 1.50 3.49
#